data_8f554a86d2ad9baa31f52238657f8a1c
#
_entry.id   8f554a86d2ad9baa31f52238657f8a1c
#
_cell.length_a   1.000
_cell.length_b   1.000
_cell.length_c   1.000
_cell.angle_alpha   90.00
_cell.angle_beta   90.00
_cell.angle_gamma   90.00
#
_symmetry.space_group_name_H-M   'P 1'
#
loop_
_entity.id
_entity.type
_entity.pdbx_description
1 polymer ?
#
loop_
_entity_poly.entity_id
_entity_poly.type
_entity_poly.pdbx_seq_one_letter_code
_entity_poly.pdbx_strand_id
1 'polypeptide(L)'
;MKFTLTVPLVSLALSGCSLQDAANAPARDPVAEPAQPPPAANVRRQPRAESTDQRLDRIAAAVRAWRQASDLGTARRHAEAARNLIVGPNGPGYGDADGDGTVAEANAIGLLPGLNGGEALAIPAANECVIRDLLGGSWDDPASRWAILQSKIDAWRPGNNTFPTLPSHVQRIVGWATLTLKSVDLATAKEYAGHAQIHVDASHRALTNC
;
A
#
# COMPACT_ATOMS: atom_id res chain seq x y z
N MET A 1 -41.08 3.61 -15.00
CA MET A 1 -40.89 5.05 -15.18
C MET A 1 -39.57 5.25 -15.90
N LYS A 2 -39.62 5.69 -17.16
CA LYS A 2 -38.44 5.97 -18.01
C LYS A 2 -38.15 7.47 -17.89
N PHE A 3 -36.96 7.85 -17.41
CA PHE A 3 -36.47 9.24 -17.46
C PHE A 3 -35.50 9.39 -18.62
N THR A 4 -35.88 10.24 -19.55
CA THR A 4 -35.08 10.66 -20.70
C THR A 4 -34.34 11.95 -20.29
N LEU A 5 -33.03 11.94 -20.29
CA LEU A 5 -32.18 13.12 -20.06
C LEU A 5 -31.81 13.72 -21.42
N THR A 6 -32.23 14.95 -21.65
CA THR A 6 -31.89 15.77 -22.84
C THR A 6 -30.69 16.67 -22.48
N VAL A 7 -29.61 16.59 -23.26
CA VAL A 7 -28.40 17.44 -23.11
C VAL A 7 -28.52 18.59 -24.16
N PRO A 8 -28.30 19.86 -23.76
CA PRO A 8 -28.24 20.96 -24.75
C PRO A 8 -26.82 21.14 -25.31
N LEU A 9 -26.73 21.26 -26.63
CA LEU A 9 -25.55 21.69 -27.38
C LEU A 9 -25.31 23.19 -27.16
N VAL A 10 -24.11 23.58 -26.78
CA VAL A 10 -23.64 24.96 -26.77
C VAL A 10 -22.70 25.17 -27.96
N SER A 11 -23.11 26.00 -28.92
CA SER A 11 -22.28 26.45 -30.04
C SER A 11 -21.45 27.65 -29.63
N LEU A 12 -20.12 27.58 -29.81
CA LEU A 12 -19.22 28.73 -29.71
C LEU A 12 -18.90 29.26 -31.09
N ALA A 13 -19.21 30.55 -31.31
CA ALA A 13 -18.91 31.32 -32.50
C ALA A 13 -17.43 31.78 -32.48
N LEU A 14 -16.79 31.62 -33.64
CA LEU A 14 -15.47 32.16 -33.94
C LEU A 14 -15.64 33.62 -34.45
N SER A 15 -14.97 34.55 -33.75
CA SER A 15 -14.79 35.93 -34.28
C SER A 15 -13.37 36.11 -34.74
N GLY A 16 -13.20 36.39 -36.02
CA GLY A 16 -11.94 36.76 -36.62
C GLY A 16 -11.57 38.22 -36.28
N CYS A 17 -10.30 38.51 -36.23
CA CYS A 17 -9.75 39.86 -36.29
C CYS A 17 -8.56 39.92 -37.24
N SER A 18 -8.63 40.97 -38.06
CA SER A 18 -7.88 41.31 -39.24
C SER A 18 -6.40 41.65 -39.03
N LEU A 19 -5.60 41.33 -40.05
CA LEU A 19 -4.28 41.86 -40.33
C LEU A 19 -4.33 43.39 -40.59
N GLN A 20 -3.39 44.13 -40.03
CA GLN A 20 -3.01 45.45 -40.50
C GLN A 20 -1.49 45.61 -40.54
N ASP A 21 -1.02 46.02 -41.70
CA ASP A 21 0.30 46.38 -42.10
C ASP A 21 0.94 47.45 -41.19
N ALA A 22 2.23 47.30 -40.90
CA ALA A 22 3.10 48.43 -40.59
C ALA A 22 4.48 48.21 -41.20
N ALA A 23 4.81 49.06 -42.14
CA ALA A 23 6.02 49.11 -42.92
C ALA A 23 7.21 49.73 -42.15
N ASN A 24 8.41 49.26 -42.51
CA ASN A 24 9.71 49.93 -42.51
C ASN A 24 10.19 50.72 -41.30
N ALA A 25 11.11 50.14 -40.54
CA ALA A 25 12.14 50.84 -39.79
C ALA A 25 13.48 50.19 -40.04
N PRO A 26 14.59 50.98 -40.13
CA PRO A 26 15.91 50.45 -40.49
C PRO A 26 16.52 49.55 -39.45
N ALA A 27 17.21 48.50 -39.94
CA ALA A 27 17.92 47.53 -39.13
C ALA A 27 19.02 48.20 -38.22
N ARG A 28 18.87 48.03 -36.93
CA ARG A 28 19.99 48.21 -35.99
C ARG A 28 20.70 46.86 -35.83
N ASP A 29 22.01 46.88 -35.96
CA ASP A 29 22.86 45.71 -35.69
C ASP A 29 22.55 45.14 -34.30
N PRO A 30 22.38 43.81 -34.15
CA PRO A 30 22.13 43.21 -32.84
C PRO A 30 23.45 43.22 -32.04
N VAL A 31 23.44 44.03 -30.96
CA VAL A 31 24.42 43.86 -29.89
C VAL A 31 24.19 42.46 -29.31
N ALA A 32 25.20 41.60 -29.39
CA ALA A 32 25.14 40.26 -28.83
C ALA A 32 24.91 40.35 -27.30
N GLU A 33 23.73 39.98 -26.87
CA GLU A 33 23.37 39.81 -25.47
C GLU A 33 24.16 38.60 -24.91
N PRO A 34 24.85 38.73 -23.77
CA PRO A 34 25.58 37.60 -23.19
C PRO A 34 24.58 36.47 -22.89
N ALA A 35 24.88 35.28 -23.44
CA ALA A 35 24.07 34.08 -23.29
C ALA A 35 23.76 33.84 -21.80
N GLN A 36 22.50 33.90 -21.42
CA GLN A 36 22.04 33.46 -20.07
C GLN A 36 22.43 32.00 -19.88
N PRO A 37 23.02 31.66 -18.73
CA PRO A 37 23.24 30.24 -18.43
C PRO A 37 21.91 29.50 -18.43
N PRO A 38 21.87 28.28 -18.97
CA PRO A 38 20.61 27.50 -19.02
C PRO A 38 20.05 27.36 -17.59
N PRO A 39 18.74 27.51 -17.41
CA PRO A 39 18.12 27.32 -16.10
C PRO A 39 18.51 25.95 -15.57
N ALA A 40 18.99 25.92 -14.31
CA ALA A 40 19.37 24.69 -13.65
C ALA A 40 18.21 23.69 -13.81
N ALA A 41 18.50 22.58 -14.49
CA ALA A 41 17.51 21.53 -14.71
C ALA A 41 16.91 21.17 -13.34
N ASN A 42 15.63 21.39 -13.16
CA ASN A 42 14.89 20.91 -12.01
C ASN A 42 14.99 19.37 -12.02
N VAL A 43 16.04 18.86 -11.39
CA VAL A 43 16.15 17.44 -11.09
C VAL A 43 14.98 17.14 -10.16
N ARG A 44 13.86 16.72 -10.74
CA ARG A 44 12.77 16.11 -9.98
C ARG A 44 13.40 14.95 -9.23
N ARG A 45 13.61 15.12 -7.93
CA ARG A 45 13.95 13.99 -7.05
C ARG A 45 12.87 12.96 -7.27
N GLN A 46 13.19 11.86 -7.92
CA GLN A 46 12.30 10.72 -7.97
C GLN A 46 11.95 10.38 -6.52
N PRO A 47 10.68 10.15 -6.19
CA PRO A 47 10.30 9.73 -4.86
C PRO A 47 11.15 8.50 -4.53
N ARG A 48 11.88 8.58 -3.43
CA ARG A 48 12.71 7.46 -2.96
C ARG A 48 11.78 6.27 -2.76
N ALA A 49 12.12 5.12 -3.32
CA ALA A 49 11.36 3.89 -3.11
C ALA A 49 11.19 3.64 -1.61
N GLU A 50 10.00 3.22 -1.20
CA GLU A 50 9.69 2.89 0.18
C GLU A 50 10.61 1.76 0.68
N SER A 51 11.16 1.92 1.88
CA SER A 51 11.99 0.89 2.51
C SER A 51 11.15 -0.09 3.32
N THR A 52 11.73 -1.24 3.64
CA THR A 52 11.13 -2.24 4.54
C THR A 52 10.76 -1.64 5.90
N ASP A 53 11.64 -0.80 6.49
CA ASP A 53 11.38 -0.10 7.75
C ASP A 53 10.16 0.83 7.66
N GLN A 54 10.13 1.67 6.62
CA GLN A 54 9.00 2.57 6.39
C GLN A 54 7.68 1.81 6.22
N ARG A 55 7.70 0.66 5.54
CA ARG A 55 6.54 -0.20 5.40
C ARG A 55 6.11 -0.79 6.74
N LEU A 56 7.04 -1.26 7.58
CA LEU A 56 6.71 -1.74 8.93
C LEU A 56 6.16 -0.63 9.82
N ASP A 57 6.67 0.59 9.72
CA ASP A 57 6.12 1.75 10.45
C ASP A 57 4.65 2.02 10.07
N ARG A 58 4.31 1.92 8.78
CA ARG A 58 2.92 2.05 8.31
C ARG A 58 2.04 0.91 8.82
N ILE A 59 2.54 -0.33 8.77
CA ILE A 59 1.82 -1.49 9.34
C ILE A 59 1.60 -1.28 10.84
N ALA A 60 2.61 -0.81 11.57
CA ALA A 60 2.49 -0.48 12.99
C ALA A 60 1.45 0.60 13.26
N ALA A 61 1.41 1.65 12.42
CA ALA A 61 0.40 2.70 12.52
C ALA A 61 -1.02 2.16 12.29
N ALA A 62 -1.21 1.32 11.26
CA ALA A 62 -2.49 0.68 10.96
C ALA A 62 -2.95 -0.23 12.11
N VAL A 63 -2.05 -1.06 12.67
CA VAL A 63 -2.38 -1.94 13.80
C VAL A 63 -2.73 -1.15 15.07
N ARG A 64 -2.02 -0.06 15.36
CA ARG A 64 -2.38 0.84 16.48
C ARG A 64 -3.75 1.46 16.30
N ALA A 65 -4.07 1.96 15.11
CA ALA A 65 -5.37 2.55 14.79
C ALA A 65 -6.49 1.50 14.87
N TRP A 66 -6.27 0.29 14.39
CA TRP A 66 -7.17 -0.85 14.55
C TRP A 66 -7.45 -1.14 16.03
N ARG A 67 -6.41 -1.21 16.87
CA ARG A 67 -6.56 -1.43 18.31
C ARG A 67 -7.34 -0.32 19.02
N GLN A 68 -7.22 0.93 18.54
CA GLN A 68 -7.88 2.12 19.12
C GLN A 68 -9.26 2.39 18.53
N ALA A 69 -9.71 1.63 17.53
CA ALA A 69 -10.96 1.86 16.84
C ALA A 69 -12.16 1.97 17.81
N SER A 70 -13.07 2.87 17.52
CA SER A 70 -14.28 3.10 18.32
C SER A 70 -15.46 2.20 17.92
N ASP A 71 -15.39 1.64 16.70
CA ASP A 71 -16.43 0.79 16.12
C ASP A 71 -15.82 -0.31 15.25
N LEU A 72 -16.63 -1.32 14.91
CA LEU A 72 -16.18 -2.49 14.17
C LEU A 72 -15.78 -2.16 12.73
N GLY A 73 -16.49 -1.24 12.05
CA GLY A 73 -16.15 -0.84 10.68
C GLY A 73 -14.75 -0.20 10.62
N THR A 74 -14.49 0.74 11.53
CA THR A 74 -13.16 1.36 11.69
C THR A 74 -12.07 0.32 12.00
N ALA A 75 -12.35 -0.65 12.89
CA ALA A 75 -11.41 -1.71 13.19
C ALA A 75 -11.08 -2.57 11.97
N ARG A 76 -12.11 -2.96 11.18
CA ARG A 76 -11.94 -3.73 9.93
C ARG A 76 -11.15 -2.96 8.88
N ARG A 77 -11.43 -1.67 8.66
CA ARG A 77 -10.68 -0.82 7.73
C ARG A 77 -9.19 -0.78 8.05
N HIS A 78 -8.83 -0.62 9.32
CA HIS A 78 -7.42 -0.61 9.73
C HIS A 78 -6.78 -2.00 9.70
N ALA A 79 -7.54 -3.07 9.93
CA ALA A 79 -7.06 -4.44 9.73
C ALA A 79 -6.80 -4.72 8.24
N GLU A 80 -7.68 -4.26 7.35
CA GLU A 80 -7.47 -4.28 5.90
C GLU A 80 -6.20 -3.51 5.51
N ALA A 81 -6.03 -2.29 6.02
CA ALA A 81 -4.85 -1.47 5.78
C ALA A 81 -3.55 -2.22 6.14
N ALA A 82 -3.49 -2.81 7.33
CA ALA A 82 -2.35 -3.59 7.76
C ALA A 82 -2.09 -4.81 6.85
N ARG A 83 -3.15 -5.50 6.43
CA ARG A 83 -3.06 -6.65 5.53
C ARG A 83 -2.59 -6.23 4.13
N ASN A 84 -3.18 -5.19 3.55
CA ASN A 84 -2.85 -4.72 2.20
C ASN A 84 -1.40 -4.26 2.09
N LEU A 85 -0.85 -3.62 3.13
CA LEU A 85 0.56 -3.25 3.20
C LEU A 85 1.50 -4.46 3.13
N ILE A 86 1.07 -5.61 3.66
CA ILE A 86 1.87 -6.84 3.70
C ILE A 86 1.73 -7.62 2.39
N VAL A 87 0.51 -7.86 1.94
CA VAL A 87 0.26 -8.78 0.81
C VAL A 87 0.48 -8.13 -0.55
N GLY A 88 0.20 -6.82 -0.68
CA GLY A 88 0.29 -6.09 -1.94
C GLY A 88 -0.69 -6.59 -3.01
N PRO A 89 -0.72 -5.94 -4.20
CA PRO A 89 -1.71 -6.22 -5.25
C PRO A 89 -1.71 -7.66 -5.79
N ASN A 90 -0.57 -8.34 -5.71
CA ASN A 90 -0.40 -9.72 -6.19
C ASN A 90 -0.55 -10.76 -5.07
N GLY A 91 -0.85 -10.32 -3.84
CA GLY A 91 -1.05 -11.22 -2.71
C GLY A 91 -2.52 -11.59 -2.50
N PRO A 92 -2.79 -12.71 -1.80
CA PRO A 92 -4.16 -13.17 -1.60
C PRO A 92 -4.93 -12.23 -0.67
N GLY A 93 -6.15 -11.88 -1.09
CA GLY A 93 -7.05 -11.05 -0.32
C GLY A 93 -6.69 -9.57 -0.28
N TYR A 94 -5.80 -9.07 -1.14
CA TYR A 94 -5.60 -7.64 -1.35
C TYR A 94 -6.88 -6.98 -1.89
N GLY A 95 -7.11 -5.75 -1.48
CA GLY A 95 -8.23 -4.94 -1.97
C GLY A 95 -9.18 -4.53 -0.85
N ASP A 96 -10.38 -4.10 -1.23
CA ASP A 96 -11.50 -3.73 -0.35
C ASP A 96 -12.10 -5.00 0.29
N ALA A 97 -11.54 -5.42 1.38
CA ALA A 97 -11.91 -6.67 2.04
C ALA A 97 -12.88 -6.45 3.20
N ASP A 98 -13.03 -5.23 3.68
CA ASP A 98 -14.06 -4.86 4.65
C ASP A 98 -15.38 -4.48 3.97
N GLY A 99 -15.38 -4.26 2.65
CA GLY A 99 -16.55 -4.00 1.83
C GLY A 99 -17.04 -2.55 1.94
N ASP A 100 -16.20 -1.60 2.34
CA ASP A 100 -16.59 -0.19 2.50
C ASP A 100 -16.51 0.62 1.20
N GLY A 101 -16.05 0.02 0.10
CA GLY A 101 -15.88 0.63 -1.21
C GLY A 101 -14.52 1.30 -1.42
N THR A 102 -13.60 1.17 -0.45
CA THR A 102 -12.27 1.80 -0.49
C THR A 102 -11.18 0.77 -0.24
N VAL A 103 -10.13 0.73 -1.06
CA VAL A 103 -8.95 -0.09 -0.77
C VAL A 103 -8.05 0.68 0.18
N ALA A 104 -8.04 0.30 1.45
CA ALA A 104 -7.20 0.94 2.45
C ALA A 104 -5.72 0.62 2.19
N GLU A 105 -4.86 1.65 2.29
CA GLU A 105 -3.41 1.54 2.07
C GLU A 105 -3.03 0.89 0.74
N ALA A 106 -3.68 1.35 -0.34
CA ALA A 106 -3.33 0.93 -1.70
C ALA A 106 -1.84 1.16 -1.97
N ASN A 107 -1.17 0.16 -2.50
CA ASN A 107 0.28 0.19 -2.77
C ASN A 107 0.62 -0.62 -4.02
N ALA A 108 1.85 -0.41 -4.56
CA ALA A 108 2.30 -1.06 -5.78
C ALA A 108 2.89 -2.45 -5.55
N ILE A 109 3.51 -2.69 -4.38
CA ILE A 109 4.10 -3.97 -4.02
C ILE A 109 3.86 -4.28 -2.53
N GLY A 110 3.78 -5.54 -2.18
CA GLY A 110 3.65 -6.00 -0.79
C GLY A 110 4.98 -6.00 -0.02
N LEU A 111 4.91 -6.16 1.28
CA LEU A 111 6.08 -6.49 2.09
C LEU A 111 6.56 -7.92 1.79
N LEU A 112 5.65 -8.86 1.58
CA LEU A 112 5.90 -10.24 1.20
C LEU A 112 5.64 -10.48 -0.29
N PRO A 113 6.28 -11.51 -0.90
CA PRO A 113 6.06 -11.88 -2.30
C PRO A 113 4.60 -12.23 -2.59
N GLY A 114 4.08 -11.77 -3.74
CA GLY A 114 2.77 -12.15 -4.23
C GLY A 114 2.70 -13.60 -4.71
N LEU A 115 1.50 -14.07 -5.07
CA LEU A 115 1.22 -15.46 -5.49
C LEU A 115 2.07 -15.92 -6.68
N ASN A 116 2.43 -15.01 -7.57
CA ASN A 116 3.24 -15.26 -8.76
C ASN A 116 4.75 -15.06 -8.56
N GLY A 117 5.21 -14.91 -7.31
CA GLY A 117 6.62 -14.64 -7.00
C GLY A 117 7.10 -13.25 -7.36
N GLY A 118 6.18 -12.28 -7.50
CA GLY A 118 6.52 -10.88 -7.79
C GLY A 118 7.38 -10.24 -6.71
N GLU A 119 7.93 -9.06 -7.03
CA GLU A 119 8.75 -8.26 -6.14
C GLU A 119 8.08 -8.04 -4.77
N ALA A 120 8.90 -7.99 -3.72
CA ALA A 120 8.47 -7.68 -2.37
C ALA A 120 9.52 -6.84 -1.66
N LEU A 121 9.08 -5.92 -0.80
CA LEU A 121 9.99 -4.99 -0.11
C LEU A 121 10.99 -5.70 0.82
N ALA A 122 10.61 -6.83 1.40
CA ALA A 122 11.49 -7.58 2.31
C ALA A 122 12.62 -8.34 1.59
N ILE A 123 12.48 -8.65 0.30
CA ILE A 123 13.49 -9.43 -0.44
C ILE A 123 14.82 -8.68 -0.59
N PRO A 124 14.86 -7.40 -1.05
CA PRO A 124 16.12 -6.67 -1.18
C PRO A 124 16.81 -6.39 0.17
N ALA A 125 16.04 -6.37 1.25
CA ALA A 125 16.55 -6.15 2.61
C ALA A 125 16.94 -7.45 3.34
N ALA A 126 16.89 -8.61 2.66
CA ALA A 126 17.04 -9.91 3.28
C ALA A 126 18.44 -10.09 3.88
N ASN A 127 18.51 -10.06 5.18
CA ASN A 127 19.58 -10.59 6.02
C ASN A 127 19.02 -11.78 6.84
N GLU A 128 19.81 -12.41 7.67
CA GLU A 128 19.39 -13.59 8.45
C GLU A 128 18.14 -13.35 9.30
N CYS A 129 18.02 -12.16 9.92
CA CYS A 129 16.86 -11.81 10.75
C CYS A 129 15.62 -11.54 9.88
N VAL A 130 15.77 -10.81 8.77
CA VAL A 130 14.67 -10.57 7.83
C VAL A 130 14.17 -11.89 7.24
N ILE A 131 15.09 -12.79 6.83
CA ILE A 131 14.74 -14.10 6.29
C ILE A 131 13.97 -14.92 7.34
N ARG A 132 14.42 -14.94 8.59
CA ARG A 132 13.78 -15.71 9.66
C ARG A 132 12.44 -15.10 10.09
N ASP A 133 12.42 -13.81 10.42
CA ASP A 133 11.33 -13.20 11.20
C ASP A 133 10.28 -12.49 10.33
N LEU A 134 10.68 -11.93 9.17
CA LEU A 134 9.75 -11.30 8.23
C LEU A 134 9.33 -12.26 7.12
N LEU A 135 10.29 -12.84 6.41
CA LEU A 135 10.01 -13.76 5.30
C LEU A 135 9.61 -15.14 5.82
N GLY A 136 10.19 -15.60 6.94
CA GLY A 136 9.97 -16.94 7.50
C GLY A 136 10.58 -18.04 6.63
N GLY A 137 11.74 -17.76 5.97
CA GLY A 137 12.44 -18.65 5.07
C GLY A 137 12.30 -18.29 3.59
N SER A 138 12.65 -19.22 2.71
CA SER A 138 12.57 -19.05 1.26
C SER A 138 11.12 -18.82 0.74
N TRP A 139 11.01 -18.08 -0.36
CA TRP A 139 9.79 -17.83 -1.12
C TRP A 139 9.88 -18.36 -2.55
N ASP A 140 10.59 -19.48 -2.76
CA ASP A 140 10.71 -20.13 -4.08
C ASP A 140 9.37 -20.64 -4.58
N ASP A 141 8.44 -20.97 -3.66
CA ASP A 141 7.05 -21.34 -3.97
C ASP A 141 6.07 -20.47 -3.14
N PRO A 142 5.79 -19.23 -3.59
CA PRO A 142 4.88 -18.32 -2.90
C PRO A 142 3.45 -18.86 -2.79
N ALA A 143 2.96 -19.55 -3.83
CA ALA A 143 1.60 -20.08 -3.84
C ALA A 143 1.38 -21.10 -2.72
N SER A 144 2.33 -22.02 -2.52
CA SER A 144 2.29 -22.99 -1.43
C SER A 144 2.35 -22.31 -0.06
N ARG A 145 3.19 -21.29 0.10
CA ARG A 145 3.29 -20.54 1.38
C ARG A 145 1.99 -19.82 1.73
N TRP A 146 1.37 -19.16 0.77
CA TRP A 146 0.07 -18.52 0.96
C TRP A 146 -1.04 -19.53 1.23
N ALA A 147 -1.02 -20.70 0.59
CA ALA A 147 -1.97 -21.78 0.86
C ALA A 147 -1.85 -22.31 2.29
N ILE A 148 -0.63 -22.47 2.82
CA ILE A 148 -0.39 -22.84 4.23
C ILE A 148 -0.97 -21.77 5.16
N LEU A 149 -0.72 -20.50 4.91
CA LEU A 149 -1.29 -19.40 5.71
C LEU A 149 -2.83 -19.47 5.71
N GLN A 150 -3.44 -19.58 4.54
CA GLN A 150 -4.90 -19.67 4.41
C GLN A 150 -5.46 -20.88 5.18
N SER A 151 -4.82 -22.03 5.05
CA SER A 151 -5.20 -23.25 5.81
C SER A 151 -5.16 -23.02 7.34
N LYS A 152 -4.18 -22.28 7.86
CA LYS A 152 -4.09 -21.94 9.29
C LYS A 152 -5.19 -20.97 9.72
N ILE A 153 -5.54 -20.02 8.86
CA ILE A 153 -6.66 -19.08 9.12
C ILE A 153 -7.99 -19.84 9.18
N ASP A 154 -8.23 -20.72 8.22
CA ASP A 154 -9.49 -21.48 8.13
C ASP A 154 -9.64 -22.52 9.26
N ALA A 155 -8.53 -23.07 9.72
CA ALA A 155 -8.48 -24.00 10.85
C ALA A 155 -8.53 -23.30 12.23
N TRP A 156 -8.33 -21.98 12.28
CA TRP A 156 -8.26 -21.26 13.54
C TRP A 156 -9.58 -21.28 14.28
N ARG A 157 -9.53 -21.48 15.60
CA ARG A 157 -10.70 -21.41 16.52
C ARG A 157 -10.21 -20.83 17.84
N PRO A 158 -11.07 -20.16 18.64
CA PRO A 158 -10.75 -19.81 20.01
C PRO A 158 -10.28 -21.06 20.81
N GLY A 159 -9.13 -20.95 21.47
CA GLY A 159 -8.50 -22.06 22.19
C GLY A 159 -7.65 -23.00 21.32
N ASN A 160 -7.69 -22.89 20.00
CA ASN A 160 -6.85 -23.62 19.06
C ASN A 160 -6.11 -22.66 18.13
N ASN A 161 -5.28 -21.79 18.69
CA ASN A 161 -4.49 -20.85 17.91
C ASN A 161 -3.43 -21.58 17.07
N THR A 162 -3.61 -21.61 15.75
CA THR A 162 -2.70 -22.25 14.80
C THR A 162 -1.59 -21.34 14.30
N PHE A 163 -1.64 -20.02 14.58
CA PHE A 163 -0.70 -19.03 14.07
C PHE A 163 0.72 -19.13 14.62
N PRO A 164 1.00 -19.61 15.85
CA PRO A 164 2.37 -19.87 16.29
C PRO A 164 3.15 -20.82 15.39
N THR A 165 2.47 -21.67 14.60
CA THR A 165 3.10 -22.57 13.63
C THR A 165 3.45 -21.89 12.30
N LEU A 166 2.99 -20.65 12.04
CA LEU A 166 3.41 -19.86 10.89
C LEU A 166 4.86 -19.38 11.09
N PRO A 167 5.69 -19.46 10.05
CA PRO A 167 7.12 -19.24 10.20
C PRO A 167 7.50 -17.78 10.48
N SER A 168 6.70 -16.78 10.06
CA SER A 168 7.05 -15.38 10.27
C SER A 168 6.03 -14.59 11.07
N HIS A 169 6.51 -13.53 11.73
CA HIS A 169 5.65 -12.59 12.44
C HIS A 169 4.71 -11.83 11.48
N VAL A 170 5.21 -11.48 10.31
CA VAL A 170 4.42 -10.76 9.28
C VAL A 170 3.23 -11.61 8.80
N GLN A 171 3.43 -12.91 8.57
CA GLN A 171 2.34 -13.82 8.21
C GLN A 171 1.28 -13.93 9.30
N ARG A 172 1.68 -13.89 10.58
CA ARG A 172 0.74 -13.89 11.70
C ARG A 172 -0.09 -12.62 11.77
N ILE A 173 0.48 -11.45 11.42
CA ILE A 173 -0.29 -10.20 11.29
C ILE A 173 -1.38 -10.35 10.22
N VAL A 174 -1.06 -10.93 9.06
CA VAL A 174 -2.05 -11.20 8.00
C VAL A 174 -3.17 -12.10 8.53
N GLY A 175 -2.82 -13.13 9.30
CA GLY A 175 -3.80 -14.02 9.92
C GLY A 175 -4.77 -13.29 10.83
N TRP A 176 -4.27 -12.51 11.78
CA TRP A 176 -5.08 -11.73 12.72
C TRP A 176 -5.93 -10.68 12.01
N ALA A 177 -5.39 -9.99 11.00
CA ALA A 177 -6.14 -9.04 10.19
C ALA A 177 -7.29 -9.73 9.44
N THR A 178 -7.05 -10.90 8.84
CA THR A 178 -8.09 -11.66 8.14
C THR A 178 -9.19 -12.15 9.08
N LEU A 179 -8.87 -12.56 10.31
CA LEU A 179 -9.87 -12.92 11.32
C LEU A 179 -10.68 -11.70 11.77
N THR A 180 -10.06 -10.53 11.88
CA THR A 180 -10.77 -9.28 12.19
C THR A 180 -11.79 -8.89 11.14
N LEU A 181 -11.45 -9.03 9.85
CA LEU A 181 -12.39 -8.78 8.76
C LEU A 181 -13.64 -9.69 8.82
N LYS A 182 -13.50 -10.88 9.42
CA LYS A 182 -14.60 -11.84 9.64
C LYS A 182 -15.26 -11.70 11.02
N SER A 183 -14.74 -10.90 11.95
CA SER A 183 -15.28 -10.76 13.31
C SER A 183 -16.64 -10.05 13.29
N VAL A 184 -17.49 -10.35 14.26
CA VAL A 184 -18.85 -9.82 14.37
C VAL A 184 -19.00 -8.76 15.45
N ASP A 185 -17.96 -8.54 16.25
CA ASP A 185 -17.98 -7.57 17.34
C ASP A 185 -16.62 -6.87 17.51
N LEU A 186 -16.66 -5.67 18.09
CA LEU A 186 -15.49 -4.82 18.28
C LEU A 186 -14.52 -5.38 19.33
N ALA A 187 -14.98 -6.06 20.35
CA ALA A 187 -14.12 -6.57 21.41
C ALA A 187 -13.17 -7.64 20.86
N THR A 188 -13.69 -8.60 20.10
CA THR A 188 -12.93 -9.60 19.36
C THR A 188 -11.95 -8.96 18.36
N ALA A 189 -12.41 -7.95 17.60
CA ALA A 189 -11.55 -7.24 16.67
C ALA A 189 -10.34 -6.58 17.37
N LYS A 190 -10.57 -5.97 18.55
CA LYS A 190 -9.48 -5.36 19.35
C LYS A 190 -8.55 -6.38 20.00
N GLU A 191 -9.05 -7.54 20.39
CA GLU A 191 -8.21 -8.65 20.87
C GLU A 191 -7.25 -9.09 19.77
N TYR A 192 -7.74 -9.28 18.55
CA TYR A 192 -6.89 -9.63 17.41
C TYR A 192 -5.87 -8.53 17.06
N ALA A 193 -6.23 -7.26 17.22
CA ALA A 193 -5.28 -6.16 17.12
C ALA A 193 -4.15 -6.25 18.16
N GLY A 194 -4.48 -6.66 19.38
CA GLY A 194 -3.49 -6.90 20.44
C GLY A 194 -2.48 -7.98 20.06
N HIS A 195 -2.94 -9.08 19.49
CA HIS A 195 -2.07 -10.14 18.97
C HIS A 195 -1.23 -9.65 17.77
N ALA A 196 -1.82 -8.92 16.83
CA ALA A 196 -1.11 -8.35 15.70
C ALA A 196 0.00 -7.40 16.17
N GLN A 197 -0.22 -6.58 17.21
CA GLN A 197 0.77 -5.65 17.77
C GLN A 197 2.02 -6.38 18.27
N ILE A 198 1.87 -7.52 18.94
CA ILE A 198 3.01 -8.33 19.41
C ILE A 198 3.91 -8.71 18.23
N HIS A 199 3.32 -9.07 17.10
CA HIS A 199 4.07 -9.47 15.90
C HIS A 199 4.70 -8.29 15.17
N VAL A 200 4.05 -7.12 15.16
CA VAL A 200 4.64 -5.87 14.67
C VAL A 200 5.89 -5.52 15.47
N ASP A 201 5.79 -5.52 16.79
CA ASP A 201 6.92 -5.21 17.69
C ASP A 201 8.08 -6.20 17.51
N ALA A 202 7.78 -7.47 17.29
CA ALA A 202 8.79 -8.50 17.00
C ALA A 202 9.46 -8.26 15.63
N SER A 203 8.69 -7.85 14.60
CA SER A 203 9.22 -7.54 13.27
C SER A 203 10.17 -6.34 13.30
N HIS A 204 9.84 -5.27 14.03
CA HIS A 204 10.74 -4.12 14.21
C HIS A 204 12.04 -4.51 14.92
N ARG A 205 11.94 -5.31 15.99
CA ARG A 205 13.14 -5.81 16.70
C ARG A 205 14.03 -6.64 15.79
N ALA A 206 13.45 -7.43 14.89
CA ALA A 206 14.22 -8.23 13.95
C ALA A 206 15.05 -7.37 12.98
N LEU A 207 14.53 -6.20 12.55
CA LEU A 207 15.27 -5.28 11.68
C LEU A 207 16.37 -4.53 12.43
N THR A 208 16.13 -4.14 13.69
CA THR A 208 17.05 -3.27 14.45
C THR A 208 18.17 -4.03 15.15
N ASN A 209 17.97 -5.30 15.49
CA ASN A 209 18.90 -6.09 16.32
C ASN A 209 19.69 -7.15 15.52
N CYS A 210 19.62 -7.12 14.20
CA CYS A 210 20.41 -7.94 13.30
C CYS A 210 21.58 -7.16 12.73
#